data_2e36c10e4fbc2cb36d0cc48548fd6c99
#
_entry.id   2e36c10e4fbc2cb36d0cc48548fd6c99
#
_cell.length_a   1.000
_cell.length_b   1.000
_cell.length_c   1.000
_cell.angle_alpha   90.00
_cell.angle_beta   90.00
_cell.angle_gamma   90.00
#
_symmetry.space_group_name_H-M   'P 1'
#
loop_
_entity.id
_entity.type
_entity.pdbx_description
1 polymer ?
#
loop_
_entity_poly.entity_id
_entity_poly.type
_entity_poly.pdbx_seq_one_letter_code
_entity_poly.pdbx_strand_id
1 'polypeptide(L)'
;MSSNIQVTNDVFEIRLKRNYNRALNLQRKMTSYRYEPKDYEGFIRLRNLRTELKDLTQDQLELLQKVKEQQFDFKVSETLFETIFLRYKQLDRDIARYVLDIQKG
;
A
#
# COMPACT_ATOMS: atom_id res chain seq x y z
N MET A 1 -8.84 16.79 27.67
CA MET A 1 -7.62 16.13 27.17
C MET A 1 -7.90 14.95 26.29
N SER A 2 -9.00 14.26 26.47
CA SER A 2 -9.40 13.18 25.55
C SER A 2 -9.64 13.67 24.12
N SER A 3 -10.04 14.94 23.95
CA SER A 3 -10.34 15.51 22.62
C SER A 3 -9.10 15.60 21.72
N ASN A 4 -7.91 15.90 22.27
CA ASN A 4 -6.69 15.99 21.48
C ASN A 4 -6.22 14.62 20.98
N ILE A 5 -6.36 13.59 21.82
CA ILE A 5 -6.03 12.22 21.44
C ILE A 5 -7.00 11.74 20.36
N GLN A 6 -8.28 12.05 20.52
CA GLN A 6 -9.31 11.68 19.55
C GLN A 6 -9.06 12.31 18.18
N VAL A 7 -8.73 13.60 18.14
CA VAL A 7 -8.42 14.31 16.89
C VAL A 7 -7.18 13.70 16.21
N THR A 8 -6.14 13.38 16.97
CA THR A 8 -4.92 12.77 16.45
C THR A 8 -5.22 11.39 15.86
N ASN A 9 -6.04 10.58 16.54
CA ASN A 9 -6.43 9.26 16.06
C ASN A 9 -7.25 9.37 14.78
N ASP A 10 -8.17 10.33 14.70
CA ASP A 10 -9.00 10.55 13.53
C ASP A 10 -8.16 10.93 12.30
N VAL A 11 -7.20 11.83 12.50
CA VAL A 11 -6.28 12.23 11.41
C VAL A 11 -5.45 11.04 10.96
N PHE A 12 -4.94 10.26 11.90
CA PHE A 12 -4.14 9.08 11.61
C PHE A 12 -4.96 8.04 10.82
N GLU A 13 -6.20 7.80 11.22
CA GLU A 13 -7.11 6.89 10.54
C GLU A 13 -7.38 7.34 9.10
N ILE A 14 -7.61 8.65 8.89
CA ILE A 14 -7.84 9.19 7.55
C ILE A 14 -6.61 8.96 6.66
N ARG A 15 -5.42 9.22 7.16
CA ARG A 15 -4.18 9.00 6.41
C ARG A 15 -3.98 7.54 6.04
N LEU A 16 -4.27 6.64 6.98
CA LEU A 16 -4.21 5.19 6.71
C LEU A 16 -5.19 4.78 5.63
N LYS A 17 -6.42 5.25 5.69
CA LYS A 17 -7.44 4.95 4.69
C LYS A 17 -7.03 5.43 3.31
N ARG A 18 -6.48 6.64 3.22
CA ARG A 18 -6.00 7.18 1.95
C ARG A 18 -4.88 6.32 1.37
N ASN A 19 -3.93 5.94 2.20
CA ASN A 19 -2.82 5.11 1.77
C ASN A 19 -3.30 3.73 1.31
N TYR A 20 -4.22 3.13 2.05
CA TYR A 20 -4.83 1.86 1.70
C TYR A 20 -5.55 1.94 0.35
N ASN A 21 -6.37 2.98 0.14
CA ASN A 21 -7.10 3.15 -1.10
C ASN A 21 -6.18 3.34 -2.30
N ARG A 22 -5.06 4.04 -2.12
CA ARG A 22 -4.05 4.19 -3.17
C ARG A 22 -3.43 2.86 -3.53
N ALA A 23 -3.13 2.03 -2.55
CA ALA A 23 -2.59 0.69 -2.80
C ALA A 23 -3.60 -0.21 -3.50
N LEU A 24 -4.88 -0.13 -3.14
CA LEU A 24 -5.95 -0.86 -3.83
C LEU A 24 -6.05 -0.43 -5.29
N ASN A 25 -5.91 0.86 -5.57
CA ASN A 25 -5.92 1.36 -6.95
C ASN A 25 -4.75 0.81 -7.75
N LEU A 26 -3.57 0.69 -7.14
CA LEU A 26 -2.43 0.06 -7.79
C LEU A 26 -2.70 -1.42 -8.08
N GLN A 27 -3.36 -2.14 -7.16
CA GLN A 27 -3.74 -3.53 -7.40
C GLN A 27 -4.65 -3.66 -8.62
N ARG A 28 -5.66 -2.81 -8.72
CA ARG A 28 -6.56 -2.81 -9.87
C ARG A 28 -5.81 -2.54 -11.16
N LYS A 29 -4.89 -1.59 -11.14
CA LYS A 29 -4.06 -1.28 -12.30
C LYS A 29 -3.26 -2.50 -12.74
N MET A 30 -2.69 -3.23 -11.78
CA MET A 30 -1.86 -4.39 -12.08
C MET A 30 -2.65 -5.60 -12.57
N THR A 31 -3.98 -5.60 -12.45
CA THR A 31 -4.82 -6.67 -13.01
C THR A 31 -5.30 -6.35 -14.43
N SER A 32 -5.03 -5.14 -14.94
CA SER A 32 -5.42 -4.74 -16.29
C SER A 32 -4.55 -5.47 -17.32
N TYR A 33 -5.19 -5.99 -18.38
CA TYR A 33 -4.48 -6.64 -19.47
C TYR A 33 -3.53 -5.68 -20.23
N ARG A 34 -3.73 -4.38 -20.11
CA ARG A 34 -2.82 -3.37 -20.70
C ARG A 34 -1.39 -3.52 -20.21
N TYR A 35 -1.22 -4.06 -19.02
CA TYR A 35 0.07 -4.19 -18.36
C TYR A 35 0.56 -5.62 -18.32
N GLU A 36 -0.02 -6.48 -19.16
CA GLU A 36 0.46 -7.85 -19.28
C GLU A 36 1.85 -7.88 -19.93
N PRO A 37 2.76 -8.65 -19.37
CA PRO A 37 4.11 -8.78 -19.94
C PRO A 37 4.09 -9.65 -21.19
N LYS A 38 5.10 -9.48 -22.02
CA LYS A 38 5.25 -10.24 -23.26
C LYS A 38 6.25 -11.38 -23.14
N ASP A 39 7.02 -11.44 -22.05
CA ASP A 39 8.05 -12.45 -21.86
C ASP A 39 8.00 -13.03 -20.45
N TYR A 40 8.78 -14.08 -20.23
CA TYR A 40 8.82 -14.81 -18.96
C TYR A 40 9.32 -13.92 -17.81
N GLU A 41 10.36 -13.14 -18.04
CA GLU A 41 10.92 -12.27 -17.01
C GLU A 41 9.87 -11.23 -16.56
N GLY A 42 9.12 -10.70 -17.51
CA GLY A 42 8.04 -9.77 -17.21
C GLY A 42 6.95 -10.41 -16.37
N PHE A 43 6.59 -11.68 -16.67
CA PHE A 43 5.61 -12.41 -15.86
C PHE A 43 6.07 -12.59 -14.42
N ILE A 44 7.32 -12.95 -14.22
CA ILE A 44 7.88 -13.11 -12.87
C ILE A 44 7.85 -11.76 -12.14
N ARG A 45 8.23 -10.70 -12.83
CA ARG A 45 8.25 -9.35 -12.27
C ARG A 45 6.85 -8.89 -11.86
N LEU A 46 5.87 -9.10 -12.74
CA LEU A 46 4.47 -8.75 -12.45
C LEU A 46 3.93 -9.53 -11.28
N ARG A 47 4.21 -10.83 -11.24
CA ARG A 47 3.79 -11.70 -10.15
C ARG A 47 4.35 -11.21 -8.81
N ASN A 48 5.63 -10.85 -8.78
CA ASN A 48 6.27 -10.36 -7.56
C ASN A 48 5.64 -9.04 -7.10
N LEU A 49 5.37 -8.13 -8.03
CA LEU A 49 4.72 -6.85 -7.71
C LEU A 49 3.32 -7.06 -7.15
N ARG A 50 2.56 -7.97 -7.73
CA ARG A 50 1.21 -8.31 -7.25
C ARG A 50 1.26 -8.89 -5.85
N THR A 51 2.21 -9.78 -5.59
CA THR A 51 2.38 -10.39 -4.27
C THR A 51 2.74 -9.34 -3.22
N GLU A 52 3.69 -8.46 -3.54
CA GLU A 52 4.09 -7.38 -2.62
C GLU A 52 2.94 -6.43 -2.34
N LEU A 53 2.12 -6.10 -3.34
CA LEU A 53 0.94 -5.27 -3.15
C LEU A 53 -0.09 -5.93 -2.25
N LYS A 54 -0.31 -7.22 -2.46
CA LYS A 54 -1.25 -7.97 -1.63
C LYS A 54 -0.80 -7.97 -0.17
N ASP A 55 0.48 -8.23 0.06
CA ASP A 55 1.04 -8.22 1.42
C ASP A 55 0.92 -6.83 2.05
N LEU A 56 1.21 -5.79 1.27
CA LEU A 56 1.10 -4.41 1.73
C LEU A 56 -0.33 -4.05 2.13
N THR A 57 -1.29 -4.35 1.26
CA THR A 57 -2.70 -4.01 1.53
C THR A 57 -3.23 -4.79 2.73
N GLN A 58 -2.78 -6.01 2.93
CA GLN A 58 -3.15 -6.80 4.09
C GLN A 58 -2.61 -6.17 5.38
N ASP A 59 -1.35 -5.76 5.38
CA ASP A 59 -0.75 -5.10 6.53
C ASP A 59 -1.42 -3.76 6.83
N GLN A 60 -1.76 -3.00 5.78
CA GLN A 60 -2.49 -1.74 5.93
C GLN A 60 -3.86 -1.96 6.57
N LEU A 61 -4.57 -2.99 6.12
CA LEU A 61 -5.90 -3.29 6.64
C LEU A 61 -5.83 -3.71 8.12
N GLU A 62 -4.86 -4.54 8.48
CA GLU A 62 -4.67 -4.95 9.86
C GLU A 62 -4.39 -3.76 10.78
N LEU A 63 -3.52 -2.86 10.33
CA LEU A 63 -3.21 -1.65 11.10
C LEU A 63 -4.43 -0.75 11.22
N LEU A 64 -5.19 -0.58 10.13
CA LEU A 64 -6.40 0.23 10.13
C LEU A 64 -7.43 -0.31 11.12
N GLN A 65 -7.61 -1.64 11.18
CA GLN A 65 -8.53 -2.26 12.13
C GLN A 65 -8.10 -2.02 13.57
N LYS A 66 -6.81 -2.15 13.87
CA LYS A 66 -6.29 -1.88 15.21
C LYS A 66 -6.53 -0.43 15.62
N VAL A 67 -6.34 0.51 14.71
CA VAL A 67 -6.59 1.91 14.98
C VAL A 67 -8.07 2.16 15.25
N LYS A 68 -8.96 1.58 14.45
CA LYS A 68 -10.41 1.73 14.63
C LYS A 68 -10.88 1.14 15.96
N GLU A 69 -10.31 0.03 16.37
CA GLU A 69 -10.66 -0.64 17.62
C GLU A 69 -9.99 0.00 18.82
N GLN A 70 -9.14 1.00 18.59
CA GLN A 70 -8.37 1.69 19.63
C GLN A 70 -7.48 0.72 20.44
N GLN A 71 -7.08 -0.38 19.82
CA GLN A 71 -6.20 -1.39 20.42
C GLN A 71 -4.78 -1.21 19.89
N PHE A 72 -4.19 -0.06 20.18
CA PHE A 72 -2.85 0.19 19.68
C PHE A 72 -2.09 1.16 20.58
N ASP A 73 -0.77 1.01 20.59
CA ASP A 73 0.14 2.02 21.10
C ASP A 73 0.39 3.01 19.96
N PHE A 74 0.14 4.29 20.20
CA PHE A 74 0.24 5.31 19.16
C PHE A 74 1.64 5.34 18.54
N LYS A 75 2.70 5.26 19.35
CA LYS A 75 4.06 5.29 18.83
C LYS A 75 4.38 4.09 17.97
N VAL A 76 3.95 2.91 18.39
CA VAL A 76 4.16 1.68 17.62
C VAL A 76 3.41 1.76 16.30
N SER A 77 2.16 2.22 16.33
CA SER A 77 1.33 2.35 15.14
C SER A 77 1.88 3.39 14.18
N GLU A 78 2.39 4.51 14.70
CA GLU A 78 3.03 5.53 13.87
C GLU A 78 4.26 4.98 13.15
N THR A 79 5.11 4.23 13.85
CA THR A 79 6.29 3.59 13.27
C THR A 79 5.88 2.58 12.19
N LEU A 80 4.87 1.77 12.47
CA LEU A 80 4.35 0.80 11.49
C LEU A 80 3.79 1.52 10.27
N PHE A 81 3.07 2.61 10.47
CA PHE A 81 2.54 3.40 9.37
C PHE A 81 3.65 3.97 8.49
N GLU A 82 4.71 4.50 9.08
CA GLU A 82 5.84 5.01 8.33
C GLU A 82 6.49 3.92 7.49
N THR A 83 6.68 2.74 8.06
CA THR A 83 7.23 1.59 7.34
C THR A 83 6.35 1.21 6.17
N ILE A 84 5.03 1.12 6.40
CA ILE A 84 4.05 0.79 5.37
C ILE A 84 4.03 1.86 4.27
N PHE A 85 4.10 3.13 4.67
CA PHE A 85 4.12 4.25 3.73
C PHE A 85 5.35 4.21 2.82
N LEU A 86 6.51 3.90 3.37
CA LEU A 86 7.74 3.77 2.58
C LEU A 86 7.66 2.56 1.63
N ARG A 87 7.10 1.45 2.09
CA ARG A 87 6.86 0.29 1.22
C ARG A 87 5.95 0.65 0.05
N TYR A 88 4.88 1.38 0.33
CA TYR A 88 3.97 1.85 -0.71
C TYR A 88 4.70 2.71 -1.74
N LYS A 89 5.50 3.67 -1.30
CA LYS A 89 6.26 4.53 -2.20
C LYS A 89 7.21 3.74 -3.09
N GLN A 90 7.88 2.76 -2.52
CA GLN A 90 8.81 1.93 -3.28
C GLN A 90 8.05 1.09 -4.32
N LEU A 91 6.93 0.49 -3.93
CA LEU A 91 6.10 -0.28 -4.85
C LEU A 91 5.54 0.60 -5.97
N ASP A 92 5.11 1.80 -5.65
CA ASP A 92 4.61 2.74 -6.65
C ASP A 92 5.68 3.04 -7.70
N ARG A 93 6.92 3.24 -7.28
CA ARG A 93 8.05 3.45 -8.20
C ARG A 93 8.36 2.21 -9.03
N ASP A 94 8.35 1.04 -8.39
CA ASP A 94 8.65 -0.23 -9.08
C ASP A 94 7.59 -0.54 -10.12
N ILE A 95 6.33 -0.27 -9.80
CA ILE A 95 5.22 -0.45 -10.73
C ILE A 95 5.32 0.52 -11.90
N ALA A 96 5.62 1.79 -11.62
CA ALA A 96 5.80 2.79 -12.67
C ALA A 96 6.93 2.38 -13.63
N ARG A 97 8.03 1.88 -13.11
CA ARG A 97 9.15 1.39 -13.92
C ARG A 97 8.73 0.17 -14.73
N TYR A 98 8.02 -0.77 -14.12
CA TYR A 98 7.52 -1.95 -14.82
C TYR A 98 6.64 -1.54 -16.00
N VAL A 99 5.69 -0.62 -15.78
CA VAL A 99 4.78 -0.14 -16.83
C VAL A 99 5.56 0.51 -17.97
N LEU A 100 6.54 1.33 -17.63
CA LEU A 100 7.39 1.95 -18.67
C LEU A 100 8.16 0.91 -19.48
N ASP A 101 8.71 -0.09 -18.80
CA ASP A 101 9.52 -1.12 -19.47
C ASP A 101 8.68 -1.97 -20.42
N ILE A 102 7.45 -2.36 -20.03
CA ILE A 102 6.60 -3.15 -20.93
C ILE A 102 6.09 -2.32 -22.11
N GLN A 103 5.93 -1.02 -21.96
CA GLN A 103 5.49 -0.14 -23.05
C GLN A 103 6.59 0.06 -24.08
N LYS A 104 7.84 -0.04 -23.70
CA LYS A 104 8.98 0.07 -24.61
C LYS A 104 9.19 -1.17 -25.47
N GLY A 105 8.75 -2.30 -24.97
CA GLY A 105 8.86 -3.58 -25.65
C GLY A 105 7.76 -3.77 -26.64
#